data_104b60350a8da3fbdd4615672cabc766
#
_entry.id   104b60350a8da3fbdd4615672cabc766
#
_cell.length_a   1.000
_cell.length_b   1.000
_cell.length_c   1.000
_cell.angle_alpha   90.00
_cell.angle_beta   90.00
_cell.angle_gamma   90.00
#
_symmetry.space_group_name_H-M   'P 1'
#
loop_
_entity.id
_entity.type
_entity.pdbx_description
1 polymer ?
#
loop_
_entity_poly.entity_id
_entity_poly.type
_entity_poly.pdbx_seq_one_letter_code
_entity_poly.pdbx_strand_id
1 'polypeptide(L)'
;MRHSLDLSLLALCLFLFCVGASARAQAGGGTATRQTTGTNRPAPPPTGAGSPYDEQARALLARPEIRAAFADVERNRDLILKEWITLTEINAPSGKEAVRAAFIEKLLGGYKSLDVRRDSAGNIIATRRGTGGGPSVVIDAHMDTVFQEGLKIKAEMRDGIIYAPGIGDDTRNIEAMLACIRALDSANVKTKGDLVFLFTVEEETSFRGVHEFVKENKGKIDQYIALDGGYEGFTYGGIGINWYRHHFVGPGGHTRSATPPYSATLPAARAIERIYQLQLPQGIPTNINIGMTGGSEVVNAKAADAWFTVDLRSTSNEVIADLEKKIAVIVKEEAEREHMTVRTELISSTPAAQIPGHRDSKLVKTAEAVHYAMGFRPSITTTGSNNGNIALLAGISAISTGAGPCSDSHALTENCEIEPIYKGIQKVLLLGVALAQLSS
;
A
#
# COMPACT_ATOMS: atom_id res chain seq x y z
N MET A 1 -67.36 0.83 31.17
CA MET A 1 -68.40 1.19 30.21
C MET A 1 -67.67 1.61 28.97
N ARG A 2 -67.52 0.71 27.94
CA ARG A 2 -68.38 0.61 26.77
C ARG A 2 -68.33 1.93 25.96
N HIS A 3 -67.88 2.07 24.70
CA HIS A 3 -67.90 1.26 23.46
C HIS A 3 -66.92 1.90 22.54
N SER A 4 -66.05 1.25 21.77
CA SER A 4 -66.18 0.42 20.57
C SER A 4 -66.53 1.13 19.27
N LEU A 5 -65.78 0.68 18.24
CA LEU A 5 -66.11 0.60 16.82
C LEU A 5 -65.59 1.78 15.98
N ASP A 6 -64.78 1.60 14.99
CA ASP A 6 -64.54 0.69 13.86
C ASP A 6 -64.68 1.42 12.52
N LEU A 7 -63.95 0.93 11.56
CA LEU A 7 -64.07 0.89 10.10
C LEU A 7 -63.25 1.86 9.25
N SER A 8 -62.11 1.36 8.75
CA SER A 8 -61.89 0.91 7.35
C SER A 8 -62.32 1.86 6.22
N LEU A 9 -61.37 2.28 5.39
CA LEU A 9 -61.60 2.25 3.94
C LEU A 9 -60.25 2.07 3.19
N LEU A 10 -60.14 0.92 2.51
CA LEU A 10 -59.25 0.61 1.42
C LEU A 10 -59.57 1.52 0.21
N ALA A 11 -58.58 2.10 -0.41
CA ALA A 11 -58.69 2.58 -1.80
C ALA A 11 -57.55 1.98 -2.62
N LEU A 12 -57.88 0.91 -3.31
CA LEU A 12 -57.15 0.24 -4.38
C LEU A 12 -57.35 1.06 -5.65
N CYS A 13 -56.28 1.62 -6.23
CA CYS A 13 -56.29 2.12 -7.59
C CYS A 13 -55.36 1.28 -8.48
N LEU A 14 -55.94 0.33 -9.17
CA LEU A 14 -55.41 -0.22 -10.42
C LEU A 14 -55.37 0.88 -11.47
N PHE A 15 -54.26 1.02 -12.19
CA PHE A 15 -54.27 1.59 -13.54
C PHE A 15 -53.55 0.70 -14.53
N LEU A 16 -54.28 0.50 -15.62
CA LEU A 16 -54.06 -0.38 -16.74
C LEU A 16 -52.81 -0.04 -17.57
N PHE A 17 -52.33 -1.08 -18.19
CA PHE A 17 -51.42 -1.10 -19.34
C PHE A 17 -51.89 -0.19 -20.46
N CYS A 18 -50.97 0.61 -21.00
CA CYS A 18 -50.99 1.05 -22.39
C CYS A 18 -49.66 0.71 -23.04
N VAL A 19 -49.73 -0.22 -23.99
CA VAL A 19 -48.72 -0.52 -24.97
C VAL A 19 -48.68 0.60 -25.99
N GLY A 20 -47.53 1.18 -26.27
CA GLY A 20 -47.39 2.22 -27.30
C GLY A 20 -45.94 2.46 -27.72
N ALA A 21 -45.61 1.86 -28.86
CA ALA A 21 -44.67 2.33 -29.90
C ALA A 21 -43.23 2.69 -29.55
N SER A 22 -42.35 1.90 -30.11
CA SER A 22 -40.92 2.10 -30.33
C SER A 22 -40.56 3.49 -30.91
N ALA A 23 -39.76 4.24 -30.17
CA ALA A 23 -38.90 5.26 -30.72
C ALA A 23 -37.44 4.86 -30.46
N ARG A 24 -36.73 4.49 -31.51
CA ARG A 24 -35.29 4.31 -31.50
C ARG A 24 -34.65 5.70 -31.30
N ALA A 25 -34.25 5.99 -30.07
CA ALA A 25 -33.27 7.03 -29.82
C ALA A 25 -31.89 6.40 -30.05
N GLN A 26 -31.16 6.87 -31.05
CA GLN A 26 -29.75 6.63 -31.23
C GLN A 26 -29.03 7.23 -29.99
N ALA A 27 -28.65 6.39 -29.08
CA ALA A 27 -27.68 6.74 -28.05
C ALA A 27 -26.31 6.89 -28.76
N GLY A 28 -25.88 8.14 -28.94
CA GLY A 28 -24.51 8.44 -29.26
C GLY A 28 -23.61 7.83 -28.16
N GLY A 29 -22.93 6.74 -28.49
CA GLY A 29 -21.94 6.13 -27.66
C GLY A 29 -20.74 7.06 -27.49
N GLY A 30 -20.77 7.87 -26.45
CA GLY A 30 -19.56 8.43 -25.89
C GLY A 30 -18.80 7.25 -25.26
N THR A 31 -17.91 6.63 -26.01
CA THR A 31 -16.89 5.76 -25.49
C THR A 31 -16.06 6.60 -24.51
N ALA A 32 -16.35 6.45 -23.21
CA ALA A 32 -15.38 6.79 -22.20
C ALA A 32 -14.13 5.99 -22.54
N THR A 33 -13.17 6.63 -23.15
CA THR A 33 -11.85 6.10 -23.39
C THR A 33 -11.29 5.81 -22.00
N ARG A 34 -11.41 4.55 -21.60
CA ARG A 34 -10.58 3.99 -20.54
C ARG A 34 -9.16 4.33 -20.98
N GLN A 35 -8.55 5.32 -20.35
CA GLN A 35 -7.11 5.53 -20.48
C GLN A 35 -6.49 4.25 -19.95
N THR A 36 -6.27 3.30 -20.84
CA THR A 36 -5.25 2.30 -20.63
C THR A 36 -3.98 3.12 -20.53
N THR A 37 -3.48 3.29 -19.31
CA THR A 37 -2.10 3.66 -19.10
C THR A 37 -1.31 2.70 -19.98
N GLY A 38 -0.80 3.23 -21.11
CA GLY A 38 0.04 2.46 -22.00
C GLY A 38 1.16 1.93 -21.14
N THR A 39 1.13 0.62 -20.89
CA THR A 39 2.28 -0.07 -20.35
C THR A 39 3.39 0.14 -21.38
N ASN A 40 4.25 1.13 -21.14
CA ASN A 40 5.57 1.16 -21.74
C ASN A 40 6.28 -0.09 -21.22
N ARG A 41 5.99 -1.21 -21.85
CA ARG A 41 6.69 -2.46 -21.60
C ARG A 41 8.13 -2.20 -22.00
N PRO A 42 9.10 -2.18 -21.06
CA PRO A 42 10.50 -1.97 -21.42
C PRO A 42 10.84 -2.99 -22.51
N ALA A 43 11.55 -2.54 -23.54
CA ALA A 43 12.10 -3.47 -24.52
C ALA A 43 12.89 -4.56 -23.77
N PRO A 44 12.85 -5.82 -24.23
CA PRO A 44 13.66 -6.87 -23.65
C PRO A 44 15.11 -6.38 -23.61
N PRO A 45 15.87 -6.68 -22.53
CA PRO A 45 17.29 -6.33 -22.50
C PRO A 45 17.94 -6.88 -23.76
N PRO A 46 18.88 -6.15 -24.37
CA PRO A 46 19.56 -6.62 -25.58
C PRO A 46 20.15 -8.00 -25.26
N THR A 47 19.92 -8.95 -26.16
CA THR A 47 20.54 -10.29 -26.13
C THR A 47 22.03 -10.14 -26.45
N GLY A 48 22.82 -9.68 -25.47
CA GLY A 48 24.25 -9.48 -25.63
C GLY A 48 24.88 -8.98 -24.35
N ALA A 49 25.92 -9.61 -23.87
CA ALA A 49 26.74 -9.37 -22.68
C ALA A 49 25.94 -8.78 -21.51
N GLY A 50 25.36 -9.64 -20.66
CA GLY A 50 24.63 -9.24 -19.48
C GLY A 50 25.48 -8.35 -18.56
N SER A 51 24.81 -7.49 -17.80
CA SER A 51 25.51 -6.72 -16.77
C SER A 51 26.18 -7.65 -15.75
N PRO A 52 27.21 -7.21 -15.03
CA PRO A 52 27.82 -8.02 -13.96
C PRO A 52 26.77 -8.53 -12.93
N TYR A 53 25.68 -7.80 -12.74
CA TYR A 53 24.58 -8.19 -11.85
C TYR A 53 23.76 -9.35 -12.45
N ASP A 54 23.54 -9.37 -13.77
CA ASP A 54 22.86 -10.48 -14.45
C ASP A 54 23.67 -11.76 -14.38
N GLU A 55 24.99 -11.67 -14.55
CA GLU A 55 25.88 -12.81 -14.39
C GLU A 55 25.88 -13.35 -12.97
N GLN A 56 25.94 -12.46 -11.97
CA GLN A 56 25.87 -12.82 -10.56
C GLN A 56 24.54 -13.50 -10.21
N ALA A 57 23.41 -12.97 -10.68
CA ALA A 57 22.09 -13.55 -10.42
C ALA A 57 21.97 -14.95 -11.05
N ARG A 58 22.41 -15.14 -12.30
CA ARG A 58 22.43 -16.45 -12.96
C ARG A 58 23.37 -17.45 -12.26
N ALA A 59 24.56 -17.01 -11.88
CA ALA A 59 25.50 -17.84 -11.15
C ALA A 59 24.93 -18.29 -9.79
N LEU A 60 24.24 -17.38 -9.10
CA LEU A 60 23.60 -17.68 -7.83
C LEU A 60 22.47 -18.73 -7.98
N LEU A 61 21.63 -18.61 -9.02
CA LEU A 61 20.61 -19.61 -9.37
C LEU A 61 21.19 -21.00 -9.66
N ALA A 62 22.42 -21.08 -10.14
CA ALA A 62 23.09 -22.33 -10.44
C ALA A 62 23.65 -23.02 -9.18
N ARG A 63 23.75 -22.33 -8.04
CA ARG A 63 24.32 -22.84 -6.80
C ARG A 63 23.47 -24.00 -6.22
N PRO A 64 24.08 -25.12 -5.80
CA PRO A 64 23.35 -26.25 -5.24
C PRO A 64 22.50 -25.90 -4.02
N GLU A 65 23.01 -25.07 -3.12
CA GLU A 65 22.31 -24.63 -1.90
C GLU A 65 21.08 -23.76 -2.20
N ILE A 66 21.13 -22.95 -3.26
CA ILE A 66 19.96 -22.14 -3.70
C ILE A 66 18.91 -23.05 -4.33
N ARG A 67 19.33 -24.02 -5.16
CA ARG A 67 18.41 -25.02 -5.73
C ARG A 67 17.75 -25.87 -4.64
N ALA A 68 18.51 -26.24 -3.60
CA ALA A 68 17.99 -26.97 -2.44
C ALA A 68 16.96 -26.13 -1.65
N ALA A 69 17.23 -24.83 -1.47
CA ALA A 69 16.27 -23.91 -0.84
C ALA A 69 15.00 -23.76 -1.68
N PHE A 70 15.11 -23.63 -3.00
CA PHE A 70 13.94 -23.58 -3.90
C PHE A 70 13.13 -24.89 -3.84
N ALA A 71 13.82 -26.04 -3.82
CA ALA A 71 13.17 -27.32 -3.68
C ALA A 71 12.47 -27.47 -2.31
N ASP A 72 12.96 -26.81 -1.27
CA ASP A 72 12.31 -26.78 0.03
C ASP A 72 10.97 -26.02 -0.03
N VAL A 73 10.93 -24.87 -0.70
CA VAL A 73 9.67 -24.11 -0.94
C VAL A 73 8.64 -25.01 -1.64
N GLU A 74 9.07 -25.74 -2.68
CA GLU A 74 8.18 -26.62 -3.42
C GLU A 74 7.66 -27.80 -2.57
N ARG A 75 8.52 -28.40 -1.72
CA ARG A 75 8.10 -29.50 -0.84
C ARG A 75 7.12 -29.07 0.25
N ASN A 76 7.18 -27.80 0.65
CA ASN A 76 6.40 -27.28 1.77
C ASN A 76 5.16 -26.48 1.33
N ARG A 77 4.71 -26.59 0.09
CA ARG A 77 3.57 -25.82 -0.46
C ARG A 77 2.32 -25.88 0.43
N ASP A 78 1.94 -27.07 0.88
CA ASP A 78 0.76 -27.23 1.74
C ASP A 78 0.94 -26.56 3.11
N LEU A 79 2.15 -26.59 3.67
CA LEU A 79 2.46 -25.92 4.92
C LEU A 79 2.42 -24.41 4.76
N ILE A 80 3.03 -23.88 3.70
CA ILE A 80 3.04 -22.46 3.35
C ILE A 80 1.58 -21.95 3.20
N LEU A 81 0.76 -22.64 2.44
CA LEU A 81 -0.64 -22.27 2.26
C LEU A 81 -1.42 -22.28 3.59
N LYS A 82 -1.18 -23.30 4.43
CA LYS A 82 -1.84 -23.42 5.74
C LYS A 82 -1.41 -22.30 6.70
N GLU A 83 -0.13 -21.97 6.75
CA GLU A 83 0.40 -20.90 7.61
C GLU A 83 -0.10 -19.54 7.13
N TRP A 84 -0.11 -19.29 5.82
CA TRP A 84 -0.66 -18.08 5.22
C TRP A 84 -2.14 -17.87 5.57
N ILE A 85 -2.97 -18.91 5.42
CA ILE A 85 -4.38 -18.88 5.85
C ILE A 85 -4.48 -18.55 7.34
N THR A 86 -3.70 -19.24 8.18
CA THR A 86 -3.75 -19.04 9.63
C THR A 86 -3.38 -17.61 10.02
N LEU A 87 -2.32 -17.05 9.43
CA LEU A 87 -1.91 -15.67 9.62
C LEU A 87 -3.01 -14.68 9.25
N THR A 88 -3.68 -14.92 8.12
CA THR A 88 -4.75 -14.05 7.63
C THR A 88 -5.98 -14.09 8.53
N GLU A 89 -6.38 -15.27 9.00
CA GLU A 89 -7.55 -15.44 9.87
C GLU A 89 -7.34 -14.86 11.28
N ILE A 90 -6.10 -14.52 11.67
CA ILE A 90 -5.81 -13.72 12.86
C ILE A 90 -6.01 -12.25 12.48
N ASN A 91 -7.19 -11.69 12.76
CA ASN A 91 -7.42 -10.25 12.53
C ASN A 91 -6.46 -9.40 13.36
N ALA A 92 -5.78 -8.45 12.71
CA ALA A 92 -4.77 -7.60 13.33
C ALA A 92 -4.90 -6.15 12.80
N PRO A 93 -5.91 -5.39 13.24
CA PRO A 93 -5.98 -3.97 12.92
C PRO A 93 -4.74 -3.22 13.41
N SER A 94 -4.41 -2.10 12.79
CA SER A 94 -3.28 -1.24 13.23
C SER A 94 -3.36 -0.94 14.73
N GLY A 95 -2.26 -1.19 15.44
CA GLY A 95 -2.17 -1.07 16.91
C GLY A 95 -2.76 -2.26 17.69
N LYS A 96 -3.21 -3.33 17.01
CA LYS A 96 -3.79 -4.55 17.60
C LYS A 96 -3.13 -5.84 17.11
N GLU A 97 -1.88 -5.76 16.70
CA GLU A 97 -1.12 -6.86 16.06
C GLU A 97 -0.66 -7.94 17.05
N ALA A 98 -0.85 -7.75 18.35
CA ALA A 98 -0.25 -8.60 19.40
C ALA A 98 -0.50 -10.10 19.23
N VAL A 99 -1.68 -10.51 18.76
CA VAL A 99 -2.03 -11.93 18.57
C VAL A 99 -1.32 -12.51 17.36
N ARG A 100 -1.28 -11.77 16.23
CA ARG A 100 -0.54 -12.16 15.03
C ARG A 100 0.96 -12.21 15.32
N ALA A 101 1.48 -11.21 16.03
CA ALA A 101 2.87 -11.16 16.46
C ALA A 101 3.26 -12.39 17.30
N ALA A 102 2.44 -12.77 18.29
CA ALA A 102 2.69 -13.96 19.11
C ALA A 102 2.69 -15.26 18.28
N PHE A 103 1.84 -15.35 17.25
CA PHE A 103 1.84 -16.48 16.34
C PHE A 103 3.13 -16.55 15.52
N ILE A 104 3.59 -15.42 14.97
CA ILE A 104 4.86 -15.31 14.24
C ILE A 104 6.05 -15.69 15.16
N GLU A 105 6.12 -15.15 16.38
CA GLU A 105 7.18 -15.49 17.33
C GLU A 105 7.21 -16.99 17.65
N LYS A 106 6.05 -17.63 17.79
CA LYS A 106 5.96 -19.07 17.99
C LYS A 106 6.56 -19.85 16.82
N LEU A 107 6.31 -19.43 15.58
CA LEU A 107 6.89 -20.07 14.40
C LEU A 107 8.41 -19.86 14.34
N LEU A 108 8.88 -18.65 14.64
CA LEU A 108 10.31 -18.31 14.64
C LEU A 108 11.11 -19.01 15.75
N GLY A 109 10.47 -19.28 16.89
CA GLY A 109 11.12 -19.94 18.04
C GLY A 109 11.66 -21.34 17.77
N GLY A 110 11.27 -21.97 16.65
CA GLY A 110 11.81 -23.27 16.20
C GLY A 110 13.21 -23.19 15.57
N TYR A 111 13.67 -22.00 15.17
CA TYR A 111 14.92 -21.83 14.40
C TYR A 111 16.07 -21.34 15.27
N LYS A 112 17.02 -22.24 15.59
CA LYS A 112 18.25 -21.91 16.35
C LYS A 112 19.21 -20.99 15.59
N SER A 113 19.03 -20.85 14.29
CA SER A 113 19.82 -19.97 13.40
C SER A 113 19.43 -18.49 13.50
N LEU A 114 18.35 -18.18 14.23
CA LEU A 114 17.81 -16.85 14.38
C LEU A 114 18.04 -16.27 15.78
N ASP A 115 18.40 -15.01 15.83
CA ASP A 115 18.30 -14.15 17.01
C ASP A 115 16.96 -13.38 16.89
N VAL A 116 15.97 -13.79 17.70
CA VAL A 116 14.60 -13.24 17.65
C VAL A 116 14.38 -12.34 18.86
N ARG A 117 13.96 -11.10 18.59
CA ARG A 117 13.58 -10.14 19.63
C ARG A 117 12.36 -9.31 19.21
N ARG A 118 11.70 -8.72 20.20
CA ARG A 118 10.69 -7.69 20.02
C ARG A 118 11.29 -6.35 20.42
N ASP A 119 11.03 -5.28 19.65
CA ASP A 119 11.45 -3.93 20.01
C ASP A 119 10.36 -3.18 20.79
N SER A 120 10.64 -1.92 21.15
CA SER A 120 9.73 -1.07 21.93
C SER A 120 8.45 -0.69 21.18
N ALA A 121 8.47 -0.71 19.84
CA ALA A 121 7.29 -0.47 19.02
C ALA A 121 6.38 -1.72 18.96
N GLY A 122 6.91 -2.90 19.23
CA GLY A 122 6.21 -4.17 19.09
C GLY A 122 6.55 -4.94 17.82
N ASN A 123 7.49 -4.43 17.01
CA ASN A 123 8.00 -5.17 15.86
C ASN A 123 8.69 -6.47 16.30
N ILE A 124 8.60 -7.50 15.48
CA ILE A 124 9.41 -8.71 15.64
C ILE A 124 10.61 -8.62 14.69
N ILE A 125 11.79 -8.82 15.23
CA ILE A 125 13.05 -8.76 14.51
C ILE A 125 13.72 -10.12 14.62
N ALA A 126 13.84 -10.83 13.50
CA ALA A 126 14.50 -12.13 13.41
C ALA A 126 15.78 -11.98 12.60
N THR A 127 16.93 -11.98 13.28
CA THR A 127 18.23 -11.79 12.63
C THR A 127 18.91 -13.13 12.39
N ARG A 128 19.19 -13.42 11.13
CA ARG A 128 20.03 -14.52 10.70
C ARG A 128 21.44 -14.00 10.46
N ARG A 129 22.36 -14.32 11.36
CA ARG A 129 23.74 -13.81 11.30
C ARG A 129 24.50 -14.37 10.09
N GLY A 130 25.17 -13.47 9.39
CA GLY A 130 26.11 -13.81 8.34
C GLY A 130 27.46 -14.31 8.90
N THR A 131 28.32 -14.77 8.00
CA THR A 131 29.68 -15.20 8.34
C THR A 131 30.66 -14.04 8.56
N GLY A 132 30.21 -12.82 8.26
CA GLY A 132 30.95 -11.57 8.38
C GLY A 132 31.45 -10.99 7.04
N GLY A 133 31.64 -9.68 7.01
CA GLY A 133 32.18 -8.95 5.85
C GLY A 133 31.22 -8.69 4.69
N GLY A 134 29.94 -8.96 4.87
CA GLY A 134 28.88 -8.62 3.89
C GLY A 134 27.92 -7.54 4.44
N PRO A 135 27.06 -6.98 3.57
CA PRO A 135 26.10 -5.96 3.95
C PRO A 135 24.93 -6.54 4.77
N SER A 136 24.41 -5.75 5.71
CA SER A 136 23.18 -6.04 6.43
C SER A 136 21.96 -5.72 5.56
N VAL A 137 21.12 -6.71 5.32
CA VAL A 137 19.91 -6.60 4.47
C VAL A 137 18.68 -6.83 5.33
N VAL A 138 17.81 -5.82 5.38
CA VAL A 138 16.49 -5.93 5.99
C VAL A 138 15.48 -6.38 4.94
N ILE A 139 14.63 -7.32 5.29
CA ILE A 139 13.45 -7.77 4.53
C ILE A 139 12.27 -7.59 5.48
N ASP A 140 11.32 -6.75 5.08
CA ASP A 140 10.23 -6.25 5.92
C ASP A 140 8.86 -6.62 5.33
N ALA A 141 7.93 -6.94 6.20
CA ALA A 141 6.50 -7.08 5.91
C ALA A 141 5.70 -6.61 7.13
N HIS A 142 4.55 -5.97 6.92
CA HIS A 142 3.78 -5.45 8.03
C HIS A 142 2.73 -6.43 8.56
N MET A 143 2.50 -6.35 9.87
CA MET A 143 1.59 -7.25 10.58
C MET A 143 0.16 -6.74 10.65
N ASP A 144 -0.07 -5.43 10.47
CA ASP A 144 -1.38 -4.84 10.59
C ASP A 144 -2.21 -4.91 9.29
N THR A 145 -3.46 -4.54 9.41
CA THR A 145 -4.41 -4.38 8.31
C THR A 145 -5.35 -3.21 8.59
N VAL A 146 -5.97 -2.67 7.53
CA VAL A 146 -6.98 -1.59 7.63
C VAL A 146 -8.33 -2.03 8.22
N PHE A 147 -8.54 -3.32 8.42
CA PHE A 147 -9.84 -3.86 8.81
C PHE A 147 -10.14 -3.66 10.30
N GLN A 148 -11.42 -3.51 10.63
CA GLN A 148 -11.85 -3.17 11.99
C GLN A 148 -11.67 -4.33 12.96
N GLU A 149 -11.45 -4.00 14.24
CA GLU A 149 -11.43 -4.96 15.34
C GLU A 149 -12.78 -5.72 15.43
N GLY A 150 -12.70 -7.03 15.66
CA GLY A 150 -13.90 -7.89 15.75
C GLY A 150 -14.39 -8.45 14.41
N LEU A 151 -13.82 -8.03 13.26
CA LEU A 151 -14.09 -8.69 11.99
C LEU A 151 -13.61 -10.15 12.05
N LYS A 152 -14.54 -11.09 11.81
CA LYS A 152 -14.21 -12.51 11.70
C LYS A 152 -13.76 -12.79 10.28
N ILE A 153 -12.47 -12.99 10.11
CA ILE A 153 -11.87 -13.29 8.82
C ILE A 153 -11.89 -14.81 8.61
N LYS A 154 -12.38 -15.24 7.46
CA LYS A 154 -12.36 -16.62 7.03
C LYS A 154 -11.88 -16.68 5.58
N ALA A 155 -10.81 -17.42 5.34
CA ALA A 155 -10.26 -17.59 4.00
C ALA A 155 -11.09 -18.63 3.24
N GLU A 156 -11.42 -18.29 1.99
CA GLU A 156 -12.14 -19.16 1.05
C GLU A 156 -11.29 -19.38 -0.19
N MET A 157 -11.16 -20.63 -0.62
CA MET A 157 -10.42 -20.98 -1.84
C MET A 157 -11.37 -21.44 -2.92
N ARG A 158 -11.21 -20.88 -4.13
CA ARG A 158 -11.92 -21.33 -5.33
C ARG A 158 -11.09 -21.03 -6.58
N ASP A 159 -11.04 -21.98 -7.48
CA ASP A 159 -10.39 -21.86 -8.80
C ASP A 159 -8.92 -21.38 -8.72
N GLY A 160 -8.16 -21.83 -7.72
CA GLY A 160 -6.75 -21.46 -7.52
C GLY A 160 -6.53 -20.07 -6.94
N ILE A 161 -7.60 -19.40 -6.52
CA ILE A 161 -7.59 -18.08 -5.88
C ILE A 161 -8.04 -18.23 -4.43
N ILE A 162 -7.38 -17.51 -3.52
CA ILE A 162 -7.75 -17.42 -2.12
C ILE A 162 -8.32 -16.02 -1.84
N TYR A 163 -9.46 -15.96 -1.17
CA TYR A 163 -10.20 -14.75 -0.83
C TYR A 163 -10.25 -14.58 0.68
N ALA A 164 -9.73 -13.49 1.19
CA ALA A 164 -9.90 -13.05 2.57
C ALA A 164 -9.41 -11.61 2.74
N PRO A 165 -10.01 -10.77 3.59
CA PRO A 165 -9.47 -9.48 3.98
C PRO A 165 -8.05 -9.61 4.56
N GLY A 166 -7.07 -8.86 4.03
CA GLY A 166 -5.67 -8.90 4.47
C GLY A 166 -4.87 -10.11 3.97
N ILE A 167 -5.40 -10.88 3.01
CA ILE A 167 -4.70 -12.05 2.44
C ILE A 167 -3.50 -11.61 1.59
N GLY A 168 -3.60 -10.50 0.90
CA GLY A 168 -2.57 -9.91 0.08
C GLY A 168 -1.77 -8.86 0.82
N ASP A 169 -2.45 -8.06 1.62
CA ASP A 169 -1.94 -6.90 2.32
C ASP A 169 -2.03 -7.09 3.84
N ASP A 170 -1.00 -7.64 4.55
CA ASP A 170 0.30 -8.00 3.98
C ASP A 170 0.69 -9.45 4.34
N THR A 171 -0.29 -10.32 4.69
CA THR A 171 0.00 -11.66 5.20
C THR A 171 0.68 -12.59 4.19
N ARG A 172 0.49 -12.37 2.87
CA ARG A 172 1.24 -13.11 1.83
C ARG A 172 2.75 -12.89 1.97
N ASN A 173 3.16 -11.67 2.28
CA ASN A 173 4.57 -11.30 2.39
C ASN A 173 5.16 -11.70 3.75
N ILE A 174 4.35 -11.69 4.83
CA ILE A 174 4.72 -12.30 6.10
C ILE A 174 5.04 -13.77 5.89
N GLU A 175 4.15 -14.52 5.23
CA GLU A 175 4.37 -15.93 4.94
C GLU A 175 5.59 -16.15 4.02
N ALA A 176 5.79 -15.26 3.03
CA ALA A 176 6.96 -15.34 2.18
C ALA A 176 8.27 -15.22 2.98
N MET A 177 8.33 -14.35 3.99
CA MET A 177 9.49 -14.24 4.89
C MET A 177 9.68 -15.52 5.72
N LEU A 178 8.61 -16.08 6.29
CA LEU A 178 8.68 -17.32 7.08
C LEU A 178 9.14 -18.50 6.22
N ALA A 179 8.63 -18.63 5.00
CA ALA A 179 9.06 -19.65 4.05
C ALA A 179 10.52 -19.47 3.60
N CYS A 180 10.98 -18.21 3.40
CA CYS A 180 12.39 -17.93 3.13
C CYS A 180 13.29 -18.37 4.28
N ILE A 181 12.93 -18.05 5.52
CA ILE A 181 13.67 -18.48 6.72
C ILE A 181 13.81 -20.01 6.76
N ARG A 182 12.68 -20.72 6.58
CA ARG A 182 12.62 -22.19 6.54
C ARG A 182 13.53 -22.76 5.47
N ALA A 183 13.44 -22.25 4.26
CA ALA A 183 14.20 -22.75 3.11
C ALA A 183 15.72 -22.47 3.27
N LEU A 184 16.09 -21.29 3.77
CA LEU A 184 17.49 -20.94 4.05
C LEU A 184 18.10 -21.83 5.14
N ASP A 185 17.32 -22.17 6.16
CA ASP A 185 17.77 -23.04 7.26
C ASP A 185 17.88 -24.50 6.80
N SER A 186 16.86 -25.03 6.15
CA SER A 186 16.81 -26.39 5.61
C SER A 186 17.95 -26.67 4.61
N ALA A 187 18.23 -25.72 3.72
CA ALA A 187 19.30 -25.84 2.73
C ALA A 187 20.70 -25.42 3.27
N ASN A 188 20.79 -25.04 4.54
CA ASN A 188 22.02 -24.54 5.17
C ASN A 188 22.70 -23.42 4.38
N VAL A 189 21.92 -22.54 3.74
CA VAL A 189 22.45 -21.39 3.00
C VAL A 189 23.15 -20.44 3.96
N LYS A 190 24.38 -20.05 3.68
CA LYS A 190 25.15 -19.08 4.46
C LYS A 190 25.37 -17.80 3.65
N THR A 191 25.18 -16.66 4.30
CA THR A 191 25.45 -15.33 3.71
C THR A 191 26.62 -14.67 4.41
N LYS A 192 27.32 -13.76 3.72
CA LYS A 192 28.39 -12.97 4.36
C LYS A 192 27.80 -11.92 5.28
N GLY A 193 26.78 -11.20 4.81
CA GLY A 193 26.05 -10.22 5.59
C GLY A 193 24.88 -10.82 6.35
N ASP A 194 24.36 -10.06 7.31
CA ASP A 194 23.18 -10.43 8.07
C ASP A 194 21.91 -10.31 7.21
N LEU A 195 20.98 -11.25 7.37
CA LEU A 195 19.61 -11.14 6.90
C LEU A 195 18.71 -10.82 8.10
N VAL A 196 18.05 -9.68 8.08
CA VAL A 196 17.14 -9.22 9.13
C VAL A 196 15.72 -9.29 8.61
N PHE A 197 14.93 -10.23 9.11
CA PHE A 197 13.51 -10.33 8.81
C PHE A 197 12.75 -9.51 9.84
N LEU A 198 12.09 -8.46 9.35
CA LEU A 198 11.41 -7.46 10.17
C LEU A 198 9.90 -7.56 9.95
N PHE A 199 9.16 -7.86 11.00
CA PHE A 199 7.69 -7.86 10.99
C PHE A 199 7.22 -6.61 11.72
N THR A 200 6.72 -5.64 10.98
CA THR A 200 6.41 -4.31 11.50
C THR A 200 4.97 -4.16 11.97
N VAL A 201 4.75 -3.17 12.83
CA VAL A 201 3.43 -2.75 13.31
C VAL A 201 3.05 -1.39 12.72
N GLU A 202 1.74 -1.12 12.59
CA GLU A 202 1.15 0.18 12.22
C GLU A 202 1.69 0.77 10.92
N GLU A 203 1.88 -0.05 9.89
CA GLU A 203 2.22 0.44 8.55
C GLU A 203 1.06 1.27 7.99
N GLU A 204 -0.15 0.75 8.04
CA GLU A 204 -1.37 1.26 7.44
C GLU A 204 -1.85 2.61 8.02
N THR A 205 -1.24 3.08 9.10
CA THR A 205 -1.68 4.29 9.79
C THR A 205 -0.58 5.31 10.04
N SER A 206 0.55 4.89 10.61
CA SER A 206 1.52 5.83 11.17
C SER A 206 2.98 5.52 10.83
N PHE A 207 3.25 4.36 10.22
CA PHE A 207 4.62 3.84 10.03
C PHE A 207 5.43 3.74 11.34
N ARG A 208 4.74 3.68 12.50
CA ARG A 208 5.40 3.72 13.82
C ARG A 208 6.45 2.63 13.98
N GLY A 209 6.13 1.41 13.52
CA GLY A 209 7.05 0.28 13.60
C GLY A 209 8.37 0.53 12.88
N VAL A 210 8.30 0.90 11.60
CA VAL A 210 9.52 1.13 10.80
C VAL A 210 10.27 2.38 11.25
N HIS A 211 9.58 3.44 11.70
CA HIS A 211 10.24 4.62 12.24
C HIS A 211 11.13 4.29 13.45
N GLU A 212 10.61 3.51 14.41
CA GLU A 212 11.38 3.12 15.58
C GLU A 212 12.53 2.17 15.22
N PHE A 213 12.27 1.19 14.36
CA PHE A 213 13.29 0.27 13.87
C PHE A 213 14.46 0.98 13.19
N VAL A 214 14.18 1.90 12.27
CA VAL A 214 15.20 2.67 11.53
C VAL A 214 16.00 3.56 12.48
N LYS A 215 15.33 4.22 13.45
CA LYS A 215 15.97 5.05 14.47
C LYS A 215 16.94 4.25 15.34
N GLU A 216 16.53 3.08 15.85
CA GLU A 216 17.36 2.20 16.69
C GLU A 216 18.54 1.59 15.94
N ASN A 217 18.39 1.38 14.63
CA ASN A 217 19.39 0.68 13.81
C ASN A 217 20.10 1.60 12.80
N LYS A 218 20.06 2.91 13.03
CA LYS A 218 20.75 3.90 12.18
C LYS A 218 22.23 3.56 12.02
N GLY A 219 22.68 3.51 10.76
CA GLY A 219 24.08 3.15 10.43
C GLY A 219 24.43 1.65 10.53
N LYS A 220 23.45 0.79 10.82
CA LYS A 220 23.63 -0.68 10.84
C LYS A 220 22.92 -1.39 9.69
N ILE A 221 22.13 -0.66 8.90
CA ILE A 221 21.36 -1.18 7.78
C ILE A 221 22.00 -0.67 6.50
N ASP A 222 22.43 -1.58 5.63
CA ASP A 222 22.99 -1.22 4.33
C ASP A 222 21.91 -1.17 3.24
N GLN A 223 20.94 -2.08 3.30
CA GLN A 223 19.91 -2.25 2.28
C GLN A 223 18.57 -2.68 2.89
N TYR A 224 17.48 -2.23 2.31
CA TYR A 224 16.14 -2.48 2.81
C TYR A 224 15.20 -2.94 1.69
N ILE A 225 14.45 -4.00 1.92
CA ILE A 225 13.43 -4.52 1.01
C ILE A 225 12.11 -4.51 1.77
N ALA A 226 11.20 -3.60 1.41
CA ALA A 226 9.82 -3.67 1.86
C ALA A 226 9.06 -4.67 0.99
N LEU A 227 8.54 -5.71 1.58
CA LEU A 227 7.66 -6.65 0.89
C LEU A 227 6.23 -6.12 0.97
N ASP A 228 5.97 -5.08 0.20
CA ASP A 228 4.67 -4.44 0.08
C ASP A 228 4.63 -3.76 -1.29
N GLY A 229 4.28 -4.53 -2.30
CA GLY A 229 4.34 -4.04 -3.66
C GLY A 229 3.98 -5.08 -4.71
N GLY A 230 4.28 -4.74 -5.96
CA GLY A 230 3.95 -5.55 -7.11
C GLY A 230 4.77 -6.86 -7.20
N TYR A 231 4.12 -7.92 -7.67
CA TYR A 231 4.74 -9.24 -7.83
C TYR A 231 5.81 -9.27 -8.92
N GLU A 232 5.51 -8.71 -10.09
CA GLU A 232 6.39 -8.78 -11.27
C GLU A 232 7.41 -7.63 -11.33
N GLY A 233 7.26 -6.60 -10.48
CA GLY A 233 8.10 -5.41 -10.52
C GLY A 233 8.53 -4.95 -9.14
N PHE A 234 9.13 -3.78 -9.11
CA PHE A 234 9.53 -3.14 -7.85
C PHE A 234 9.56 -1.61 -7.97
N THR A 235 9.47 -0.95 -6.82
CA THR A 235 9.67 0.50 -6.70
C THR A 235 10.97 0.79 -5.96
N TYR A 236 11.66 1.87 -6.33
CA TYR A 236 12.92 2.29 -5.71
C TYR A 236 12.89 3.75 -5.20
N GLY A 237 11.71 4.30 -5.04
CA GLY A 237 11.46 5.63 -4.50
C GLY A 237 10.12 5.67 -3.79
N GLY A 238 9.89 6.68 -2.97
CA GLY A 238 8.65 6.90 -2.23
C GLY A 238 7.93 8.16 -2.69
N ILE A 239 6.61 8.08 -2.88
CA ILE A 239 5.79 9.24 -3.15
C ILE A 239 5.52 10.00 -1.85
N GLY A 240 5.58 11.33 -1.88
CA GLY A 240 5.13 12.17 -0.79
C GLY A 240 3.61 12.26 -0.77
N ILE A 241 3.03 12.30 0.43
CA ILE A 241 1.59 12.30 0.65
C ILE A 241 1.27 13.33 1.71
N ASN A 242 0.44 14.33 1.37
CA ASN A 242 -0.07 15.30 2.32
C ASN A 242 -1.60 15.30 2.27
N TRP A 243 -2.22 15.11 3.43
CA TRP A 243 -3.66 15.13 3.60
C TRP A 243 -4.08 16.32 4.42
N TYR A 244 -5.02 17.11 3.86
CA TYR A 244 -5.59 18.28 4.50
C TYR A 244 -7.10 18.21 4.56
N ARG A 245 -7.68 18.89 5.54
CA ARG A 245 -9.10 19.24 5.57
C ARG A 245 -9.23 20.74 5.62
N HIS A 246 -9.97 21.31 4.69
CA HIS A 246 -10.27 22.73 4.62
C HIS A 246 -11.72 22.97 5.02
N HIS A 247 -11.96 23.71 6.11
CA HIS A 247 -13.26 24.12 6.60
C HIS A 247 -13.55 25.54 6.17
N PHE A 248 -14.68 25.78 5.54
CA PHE A 248 -15.24 27.10 5.26
C PHE A 248 -16.25 27.41 6.35
N VAL A 249 -15.97 28.46 7.15
CA VAL A 249 -16.75 28.77 8.34
C VAL A 249 -17.43 30.12 8.20
N GLY A 250 -18.74 30.15 8.36
CA GLY A 250 -19.55 31.35 8.27
C GLY A 250 -20.63 31.38 9.37
N PRO A 251 -21.52 32.40 9.35
CA PRO A 251 -22.51 32.58 10.42
C PRO A 251 -23.64 31.54 10.38
N GLY A 252 -23.87 30.88 9.24
CA GLY A 252 -25.05 30.00 9.07
C GLY A 252 -26.38 30.75 9.14
N GLY A 253 -27.45 30.02 9.43
CA GLY A 253 -28.75 30.57 9.73
C GLY A 253 -29.88 30.13 8.80
N HIS A 254 -31.07 30.67 9.00
CA HIS A 254 -32.27 30.27 8.28
C HIS A 254 -32.17 30.62 6.79
N THR A 255 -32.51 29.70 5.90
CA THR A 255 -32.33 29.81 4.45
C THR A 255 -32.88 31.12 3.85
N ARG A 256 -34.04 31.60 4.31
CA ARG A 256 -34.69 32.79 3.80
C ARG A 256 -34.24 34.08 4.50
N SER A 257 -34.01 34.07 5.79
CA SER A 257 -33.88 35.28 6.59
C SER A 257 -32.46 35.52 7.17
N ALA A 258 -31.52 34.58 6.98
CA ALA A 258 -30.14 34.78 7.45
C ALA A 258 -29.45 35.90 6.67
N THR A 259 -28.73 36.74 7.41
CA THR A 259 -27.91 37.84 6.88
C THR A 259 -26.49 37.68 7.44
N PRO A 260 -25.44 37.63 6.60
CA PRO A 260 -25.47 37.64 5.12
C PRO A 260 -26.06 36.36 4.52
N PRO A 261 -26.50 36.39 3.23
CA PRO A 261 -27.21 35.29 2.58
C PRO A 261 -26.32 34.13 2.16
N TYR A 262 -25.13 33.99 2.72
CA TYR A 262 -24.12 33.06 2.27
C TYR A 262 -24.16 31.71 3.00
N SER A 263 -23.89 30.62 2.29
CA SER A 263 -23.76 29.27 2.80
C SER A 263 -22.34 28.78 2.57
N ALA A 264 -21.71 28.17 3.55
CA ALA A 264 -20.33 27.67 3.48
C ALA A 264 -20.12 26.62 2.35
N THR A 265 -21.20 25.98 1.89
CA THR A 265 -21.16 25.02 0.79
C THR A 265 -20.77 25.64 -0.55
N LEU A 266 -21.12 26.93 -0.79
CA LEU A 266 -20.82 27.58 -2.06
C LEU A 266 -19.33 27.84 -2.28
N PRO A 267 -18.60 28.52 -1.36
CA PRO A 267 -17.15 28.69 -1.51
C PRO A 267 -16.38 27.36 -1.49
N ALA A 268 -16.84 26.37 -0.71
CA ALA A 268 -16.24 25.04 -0.73
C ALA A 268 -16.35 24.38 -2.12
N ALA A 269 -17.52 24.42 -2.75
CA ALA A 269 -17.72 23.85 -4.09
C ALA A 269 -16.86 24.56 -5.16
N ARG A 270 -16.76 25.89 -5.11
CA ARG A 270 -15.91 26.67 -6.04
C ARG A 270 -14.42 26.38 -5.83
N ALA A 271 -13.99 26.26 -4.59
CA ALA A 271 -12.61 25.91 -4.28
C ALA A 271 -12.25 24.52 -4.83
N ILE A 272 -13.13 23.53 -4.67
CA ILE A 272 -12.96 22.19 -5.26
C ILE A 272 -12.79 22.28 -6.79
N GLU A 273 -13.68 22.98 -7.48
CA GLU A 273 -13.58 23.17 -8.93
C GLU A 273 -12.24 23.78 -9.34
N ARG A 274 -11.83 24.87 -8.70
CA ARG A 274 -10.55 25.56 -8.98
C ARG A 274 -9.34 24.69 -8.69
N ILE A 275 -9.37 23.87 -7.62
CA ILE A 275 -8.29 22.95 -7.28
C ILE A 275 -8.12 21.90 -8.39
N TYR A 276 -9.20 21.33 -8.91
CA TYR A 276 -9.13 20.37 -10.03
C TYR A 276 -8.69 21.00 -11.36
N GLN A 277 -8.75 22.34 -11.50
CA GLN A 277 -8.23 23.06 -12.66
C GLN A 277 -6.72 23.37 -12.58
N LEU A 278 -6.07 23.11 -11.44
CA LEU A 278 -4.63 23.30 -11.31
C LEU A 278 -3.87 22.43 -12.31
N GLN A 279 -2.94 23.06 -13.01
CA GLN A 279 -2.05 22.36 -13.94
C GLN A 279 -0.98 21.60 -13.15
N LEU A 280 -0.99 20.28 -13.28
CA LEU A 280 0.02 19.42 -12.68
C LEU A 280 1.28 19.36 -13.55
N PRO A 281 2.48 19.22 -12.96
CA PRO A 281 3.72 19.18 -13.72
C PRO A 281 3.78 17.91 -14.58
N GLN A 282 4.28 18.06 -15.81
CA GLN A 282 4.54 16.90 -16.66
C GLN A 282 5.85 16.22 -16.28
N GLY A 283 5.89 14.88 -16.36
CA GLY A 283 7.09 14.09 -16.09
C GLY A 283 7.42 13.89 -14.60
N ILE A 284 6.69 14.55 -13.69
CA ILE A 284 6.78 14.31 -12.24
C ILE A 284 5.46 13.68 -11.78
N PRO A 285 5.45 12.41 -11.36
CA PRO A 285 4.24 11.77 -10.85
C PRO A 285 3.61 12.62 -9.74
N THR A 286 2.43 13.17 -10.03
CA THR A 286 1.71 14.08 -9.13
C THR A 286 0.20 13.84 -9.27
N ASN A 287 -0.51 13.83 -8.15
CA ASN A 287 -1.97 13.67 -8.11
C ASN A 287 -2.59 14.56 -7.04
N ILE A 288 -3.81 15.04 -7.30
CA ILE A 288 -4.68 15.72 -6.34
C ILE A 288 -6.03 15.00 -6.35
N ASN A 289 -6.54 14.66 -5.18
CA ASN A 289 -7.86 14.09 -5.03
C ASN A 289 -8.64 14.77 -3.89
N ILE A 290 -9.93 15.02 -4.12
CA ILE A 290 -10.88 15.45 -3.09
C ILE A 290 -11.69 14.21 -2.68
N GLY A 291 -11.25 13.54 -1.62
CA GLY A 291 -11.80 12.25 -1.23
C GLY A 291 -13.09 12.33 -0.41
N MET A 292 -13.23 13.38 0.39
CA MET A 292 -14.37 13.54 1.29
C MET A 292 -14.88 14.97 1.26
N THR A 293 -16.20 15.13 1.40
CA THR A 293 -16.87 16.41 1.60
C THR A 293 -17.91 16.29 2.69
N GLY A 294 -18.17 17.37 3.43
CA GLY A 294 -19.18 17.36 4.48
C GLY A 294 -19.52 18.75 4.98
N GLY A 295 -20.29 18.80 6.05
CA GLY A 295 -20.78 20.02 6.68
C GLY A 295 -22.26 20.22 6.46
N SER A 296 -22.87 21.06 7.33
CA SER A 296 -24.32 21.29 7.46
C SER A 296 -25.09 20.07 7.95
N GLU A 297 -26.18 20.32 8.66
CA GLU A 297 -26.97 19.25 9.28
C GLU A 297 -28.41 19.22 8.77
N VAL A 298 -28.93 20.35 8.26
CA VAL A 298 -30.33 20.48 7.88
C VAL A 298 -30.51 21.22 6.56
N VAL A 299 -31.50 20.80 5.76
CA VAL A 299 -31.77 21.33 4.41
C VAL A 299 -32.19 22.79 4.41
N ASN A 300 -32.94 23.23 5.42
CA ASN A 300 -33.52 24.58 5.51
C ASN A 300 -32.64 25.60 6.27
N ALA A 301 -31.34 25.30 6.40
CA ALA A 301 -30.35 26.23 6.93
C ALA A 301 -29.23 26.48 5.93
N LYS A 302 -28.66 27.69 6.00
CA LYS A 302 -27.37 28.00 5.38
C LYS A 302 -26.29 27.35 6.23
N ALA A 303 -25.41 26.60 5.58
CA ALA A 303 -24.32 25.90 6.26
C ALA A 303 -23.40 26.91 6.94
N ALA A 304 -23.22 26.73 8.26
CA ALA A 304 -22.23 27.47 9.04
C ALA A 304 -20.81 26.89 8.87
N ASP A 305 -20.71 25.62 8.56
CA ASP A 305 -19.46 24.91 8.22
C ASP A 305 -19.69 24.03 7.00
N ALA A 306 -18.76 24.06 6.07
CA ALA A 306 -18.63 23.08 5.01
C ALA A 306 -17.14 22.78 4.79
N TRP A 307 -16.82 21.53 4.56
CA TRP A 307 -15.42 21.12 4.44
C TRP A 307 -15.22 20.08 3.34
N PHE A 308 -13.99 20.01 2.87
CA PHE A 308 -13.51 18.91 2.03
C PHE A 308 -12.07 18.53 2.41
N THR A 309 -11.69 17.30 2.04
CA THR A 309 -10.31 16.83 2.19
C THR A 309 -9.56 16.91 0.87
N VAL A 310 -8.26 17.17 0.96
CA VAL A 310 -7.32 17.10 -0.16
C VAL A 310 -6.31 15.99 0.14
N ASP A 311 -6.18 15.04 -0.80
CA ASP A 311 -5.07 14.08 -0.88
C ASP A 311 -4.13 14.56 -1.99
N LEU A 312 -2.98 15.12 -1.59
CA LEU A 312 -1.95 15.64 -2.48
C LEU A 312 -0.77 14.71 -2.48
N ARG A 313 -0.41 14.19 -3.66
CA ARG A 313 0.72 13.27 -3.82
C ARG A 313 1.68 13.74 -4.89
N SER A 314 2.99 13.64 -4.63
CA SER A 314 4.03 13.86 -5.65
C SER A 314 5.34 13.16 -5.28
N THR A 315 6.16 12.85 -6.29
CA THR A 315 7.54 12.39 -6.08
C THR A 315 8.53 13.56 -5.85
N SER A 316 8.06 14.82 -5.85
CA SER A 316 8.86 16.01 -5.55
C SER A 316 8.24 16.80 -4.39
N ASN A 317 9.04 17.04 -3.36
CA ASN A 317 8.64 17.88 -2.23
C ASN A 317 8.44 19.36 -2.63
N GLU A 318 9.17 19.86 -3.62
CA GLU A 318 9.02 21.20 -4.17
C GLU A 318 7.68 21.37 -4.86
N VAL A 319 7.24 20.34 -5.61
CA VAL A 319 5.91 20.33 -6.28
C VAL A 319 4.80 20.30 -5.24
N ILE A 320 4.94 19.49 -4.19
CA ILE A 320 3.97 19.47 -3.08
C ILE A 320 3.86 20.86 -2.47
N ALA A 321 4.98 21.48 -2.09
CA ALA A 321 4.99 22.79 -1.48
C ALA A 321 4.41 23.92 -2.38
N ASP A 322 4.62 23.84 -3.69
CA ASP A 322 4.04 24.78 -4.65
C ASP A 322 2.52 24.62 -4.76
N LEU A 323 2.04 23.36 -4.86
CA LEU A 323 0.61 23.07 -4.94
C LEU A 323 -0.11 23.43 -3.65
N GLU A 324 0.49 23.20 -2.48
CA GLU A 324 -0.06 23.62 -1.19
C GLU A 324 -0.26 25.14 -1.12
N LYS A 325 0.72 25.93 -1.59
CA LYS A 325 0.58 27.39 -1.66
C LYS A 325 -0.56 27.80 -2.57
N LYS A 326 -0.69 27.18 -3.75
CA LYS A 326 -1.78 27.45 -4.70
C LYS A 326 -3.14 27.09 -4.13
N ILE A 327 -3.25 25.93 -3.47
CA ILE A 327 -4.50 25.50 -2.82
C ILE A 327 -4.85 26.46 -1.66
N ALA A 328 -3.88 26.87 -0.84
CA ALA A 328 -4.11 27.81 0.25
C ALA A 328 -4.64 29.17 -0.26
N VAL A 329 -4.12 29.65 -1.40
CA VAL A 329 -4.64 30.88 -2.03
C VAL A 329 -6.08 30.68 -2.50
N ILE A 330 -6.37 29.56 -3.20
CA ILE A 330 -7.71 29.27 -3.72
C ILE A 330 -8.75 29.22 -2.58
N VAL A 331 -8.48 28.45 -1.53
CA VAL A 331 -9.44 28.32 -0.42
C VAL A 331 -9.67 29.63 0.32
N LYS A 332 -8.61 30.44 0.47
CA LYS A 332 -8.71 31.76 1.08
C LYS A 332 -9.55 32.72 0.24
N GLU A 333 -9.26 32.84 -1.05
CA GLU A 333 -9.99 33.73 -1.97
C GLU A 333 -11.48 33.40 -2.06
N GLU A 334 -11.83 32.09 -2.14
CA GLU A 334 -13.23 31.69 -2.20
C GLU A 334 -13.97 31.93 -0.87
N ALA A 335 -13.29 31.77 0.27
CA ALA A 335 -13.86 32.11 1.56
C ALA A 335 -14.10 33.62 1.69
N GLU A 336 -13.10 34.44 1.40
CA GLU A 336 -13.18 35.91 1.47
C GLU A 336 -14.27 36.46 0.53
N ARG A 337 -14.44 35.90 -0.65
CA ARG A 337 -15.48 36.25 -1.62
C ARG A 337 -16.89 36.13 -1.03
N GLU A 338 -17.11 35.16 -0.16
CA GLU A 338 -18.38 34.92 0.50
C GLU A 338 -18.38 35.43 1.98
N HIS A 339 -17.44 36.30 2.34
CA HIS A 339 -17.28 36.84 3.70
C HIS A 339 -17.18 35.77 4.80
N MET A 340 -16.47 34.66 4.50
CA MET A 340 -16.23 33.56 5.40
C MET A 340 -14.76 33.44 5.75
N THR A 341 -14.46 32.59 6.72
CA THR A 341 -13.10 32.23 7.10
C THR A 341 -12.79 30.80 6.70
N VAL A 342 -11.49 30.51 6.50
CA VAL A 342 -11.01 29.15 6.27
C VAL A 342 -10.21 28.69 7.49
N ARG A 343 -10.48 27.49 7.95
CA ARG A 343 -9.64 26.76 8.89
C ARG A 343 -9.09 25.53 8.17
N THR A 344 -7.77 25.41 8.10
CA THR A 344 -7.09 24.25 7.49
C THR A 344 -6.52 23.36 8.61
N GLU A 345 -6.81 22.06 8.51
CA GLU A 345 -6.30 21.01 9.36
C GLU A 345 -5.36 20.13 8.54
N LEU A 346 -4.11 19.95 9.00
CA LEU A 346 -3.21 18.92 8.47
C LEU A 346 -3.59 17.58 9.12
N ILE A 347 -4.00 16.62 8.32
CA ILE A 347 -4.38 15.28 8.79
C ILE A 347 -3.14 14.38 8.85
N SER A 348 -2.34 14.38 7.77
CA SER A 348 -1.11 13.59 7.66
C SER A 348 -0.14 14.22 6.67
N SER A 349 1.15 14.00 6.88
CA SER A 349 2.20 14.43 5.96
C SER A 349 3.37 13.44 5.99
N THR A 350 3.70 12.92 4.81
CA THR A 350 4.89 12.09 4.59
C THR A 350 5.65 12.68 3.41
N PRO A 351 6.90 13.11 3.58
CA PRO A 351 7.69 13.66 2.47
C PRO A 351 7.95 12.65 1.37
N ALA A 352 8.15 13.13 0.13
CA ALA A 352 8.66 12.30 -0.95
C ALA A 352 10.07 11.79 -0.62
N ALA A 353 10.28 10.50 -0.81
CA ALA A 353 11.51 9.81 -0.48
C ALA A 353 12.23 9.37 -1.77
N GLN A 354 13.06 10.24 -2.31
CA GLN A 354 13.81 10.01 -3.55
C GLN A 354 15.31 10.19 -3.26
N ILE A 355 16.10 9.13 -3.47
CA ILE A 355 17.57 9.19 -3.36
C ILE A 355 18.15 9.50 -4.75
N PRO A 356 18.87 10.62 -4.92
CA PRO A 356 19.53 10.94 -6.19
C PRO A 356 20.46 9.79 -6.66
N GLY A 357 20.35 9.39 -7.95
CA GLY A 357 21.15 8.31 -8.52
C GLY A 357 20.78 6.90 -8.05
N HIS A 358 19.73 6.73 -7.24
CA HIS A 358 19.32 5.43 -6.68
C HIS A 358 19.04 4.37 -7.75
N ARG A 359 18.54 4.77 -8.93
CA ARG A 359 18.32 3.87 -10.08
C ARG A 359 19.58 3.05 -10.46
N ASP A 360 20.77 3.60 -10.21
CA ASP A 360 22.05 2.98 -10.53
C ASP A 360 22.72 2.35 -9.31
N SER A 361 22.08 2.33 -8.16
CA SER A 361 22.57 1.69 -6.94
C SER A 361 22.72 0.18 -7.10
N LYS A 362 23.60 -0.43 -6.30
CA LYS A 362 23.79 -1.88 -6.27
C LYS A 362 22.47 -2.60 -5.97
N LEU A 363 21.66 -2.09 -5.03
CA LEU A 363 20.36 -2.68 -4.67
C LEU A 363 19.44 -2.75 -5.89
N VAL A 364 19.21 -1.63 -6.58
CA VAL A 364 18.29 -1.55 -7.71
C VAL A 364 18.75 -2.40 -8.87
N LYS A 365 20.05 -2.38 -9.20
CA LYS A 365 20.61 -3.23 -10.28
C LYS A 365 20.53 -4.71 -9.94
N THR A 366 20.79 -5.10 -8.69
CA THR A 366 20.64 -6.49 -8.25
C THR A 366 19.17 -6.93 -8.30
N ALA A 367 18.23 -6.09 -7.84
CA ALA A 367 16.81 -6.39 -7.90
C ALA A 367 16.34 -6.60 -9.34
N GLU A 368 16.74 -5.71 -10.26
CA GLU A 368 16.43 -5.83 -11.68
C GLU A 368 16.98 -7.15 -12.27
N ALA A 369 18.24 -7.48 -11.99
CA ALA A 369 18.88 -8.69 -12.46
C ALA A 369 18.23 -9.97 -11.92
N VAL A 370 17.86 -9.99 -10.63
CA VAL A 370 17.15 -11.11 -10.00
C VAL A 370 15.78 -11.31 -10.66
N HIS A 371 15.02 -10.23 -10.90
CA HIS A 371 13.74 -10.35 -11.60
C HIS A 371 13.90 -10.97 -12.99
N TYR A 372 14.85 -10.49 -13.80
CA TYR A 372 15.11 -11.08 -15.12
C TYR A 372 15.57 -12.53 -15.03
N ALA A 373 16.46 -12.86 -14.09
CA ALA A 373 16.96 -14.23 -13.91
C ALA A 373 15.84 -15.21 -13.51
N MET A 374 14.85 -14.73 -12.76
CA MET A 374 13.64 -15.47 -12.38
C MET A 374 12.56 -15.49 -13.48
N GLY A 375 12.82 -14.87 -14.63
CA GLY A 375 11.90 -14.83 -15.77
C GLY A 375 10.80 -13.80 -15.68
N PHE A 376 10.92 -12.80 -14.77
CA PHE A 376 10.03 -11.65 -14.72
C PHE A 376 10.42 -10.58 -15.73
N ARG A 377 9.49 -9.69 -16.03
CA ARG A 377 9.68 -8.47 -16.80
C ARG A 377 9.32 -7.28 -15.93
N PRO A 378 10.24 -6.81 -15.06
CA PRO A 378 9.85 -5.88 -14.01
C PRO A 378 9.36 -4.53 -14.54
N SER A 379 8.20 -4.09 -14.04
CA SER A 379 7.84 -2.67 -14.02
C SER A 379 8.62 -2.02 -12.89
N ILE A 380 9.37 -0.97 -13.20
CA ILE A 380 10.26 -0.30 -12.24
C ILE A 380 9.78 1.14 -12.07
N THR A 381 9.40 1.53 -10.86
CA THR A 381 8.79 2.84 -10.56
C THR A 381 9.46 3.53 -9.37
N THR A 382 9.04 4.77 -9.10
CA THR A 382 9.54 5.59 -7.97
C THR A 382 8.41 6.06 -7.05
N THR A 383 7.24 5.43 -7.15
CA THR A 383 6.00 5.91 -6.50
C THR A 383 5.51 4.98 -5.40
N GLY A 384 6.43 4.37 -4.63
CA GLY A 384 6.09 3.53 -3.48
C GLY A 384 5.39 4.33 -2.37
N SER A 385 4.52 3.65 -1.64
CA SER A 385 3.85 4.21 -0.45
C SER A 385 3.76 3.11 0.60
N ASN A 386 4.85 2.86 1.31
CA ASN A 386 4.98 1.79 2.31
C ASN A 386 6.20 2.04 3.21
N ASN A 387 6.54 1.08 4.07
CA ASN A 387 7.69 1.14 4.97
C ASN A 387 9.02 1.51 4.28
N GLY A 388 9.19 1.14 3.02
CA GLY A 388 10.36 1.51 2.22
C GLY A 388 10.58 3.03 2.11
N ASN A 389 9.50 3.83 2.17
CA ASN A 389 9.59 5.29 2.17
C ASN A 389 10.38 5.80 3.37
N ILE A 390 10.18 5.21 4.55
CA ILE A 390 10.84 5.64 5.78
C ILE A 390 12.34 5.28 5.75
N ALA A 391 12.69 4.12 5.21
CA ALA A 391 14.08 3.75 4.99
C ALA A 391 14.77 4.71 4.02
N LEU A 392 14.13 5.06 2.88
CA LEU A 392 14.63 6.03 1.91
C LEU A 392 14.81 7.43 2.52
N LEU A 393 13.85 7.91 3.33
CA LEU A 393 13.95 9.19 4.05
C LEU A 393 15.12 9.22 5.02
N ALA A 394 15.49 8.08 5.59
CA ALA A 394 16.68 7.96 6.44
C ALA A 394 17.99 7.84 5.65
N GLY A 395 17.93 7.86 4.33
CA GLY A 395 19.09 7.71 3.44
C GLY A 395 19.53 6.26 3.23
N ILE A 396 18.71 5.29 3.64
CA ILE A 396 18.96 3.86 3.44
C ILE A 396 18.48 3.47 2.04
N SER A 397 19.34 2.81 1.26
CA SER A 397 18.96 2.27 -0.06
C SER A 397 17.84 1.25 0.11
N ALA A 398 16.65 1.51 -0.45
CA ALA A 398 15.46 0.68 -0.28
C ALA A 398 14.69 0.45 -1.58
N ILE A 399 14.05 -0.72 -1.70
CA ILE A 399 13.07 -1.05 -2.73
C ILE A 399 11.81 -1.65 -2.09
N SER A 400 10.71 -1.64 -2.85
CA SER A 400 9.49 -2.37 -2.49
C SER A 400 9.12 -3.34 -3.59
N THR A 401 8.78 -4.59 -3.23
CA THR A 401 8.30 -5.64 -4.15
C THR A 401 7.39 -6.61 -3.38
N GLY A 402 6.62 -7.46 -4.07
CA GLY A 402 5.72 -8.41 -3.42
C GLY A 402 5.95 -9.86 -3.83
N ALA A 403 5.46 -10.81 -3.05
CA ALA A 403 5.67 -12.24 -3.25
C ALA A 403 4.60 -12.93 -4.12
N GLY A 404 3.49 -12.27 -4.43
CA GLY A 404 2.43 -12.87 -5.25
C GLY A 404 1.49 -11.83 -5.85
N PRO A 405 0.76 -12.14 -6.94
CA PRO A 405 -0.27 -11.27 -7.47
C PRO A 405 -1.52 -11.32 -6.61
N CYS A 406 -1.94 -10.17 -6.14
CA CYS A 406 -3.17 -9.97 -5.38
C CYS A 406 -3.96 -8.79 -5.94
N SER A 407 -5.24 -8.74 -5.62
CA SER A 407 -6.18 -7.72 -6.06
C SER A 407 -7.08 -7.29 -4.91
N ASP A 408 -7.71 -6.12 -5.08
CA ASP A 408 -8.69 -5.57 -4.15
C ASP A 408 -8.16 -5.34 -2.73
N SER A 409 -6.85 -4.98 -2.58
CA SER A 409 -6.30 -4.57 -1.26
C SER A 409 -7.20 -3.53 -0.60
N HIS A 410 -7.34 -3.61 0.75
CA HIS A 410 -8.22 -2.78 1.57
C HIS A 410 -9.73 -3.03 1.36
N ALA A 411 -10.13 -4.03 0.57
CA ALA A 411 -11.53 -4.43 0.40
C ALA A 411 -11.83 -5.79 1.04
N LEU A 412 -13.10 -6.01 1.43
CA LEU A 412 -13.53 -7.31 1.94
C LEU A 412 -13.46 -8.43 0.88
N THR A 413 -13.29 -8.07 -0.40
CA THR A 413 -13.14 -8.96 -1.55
C THR A 413 -11.68 -9.24 -1.92
N GLU A 414 -10.76 -8.81 -1.10
CA GLU A 414 -9.33 -8.99 -1.32
C GLU A 414 -8.99 -10.45 -1.61
N ASN A 415 -8.11 -10.66 -2.59
CA ASN A 415 -7.81 -12.01 -3.07
C ASN A 415 -6.41 -12.10 -3.67
N CYS A 416 -5.87 -13.32 -3.69
CA CYS A 416 -4.57 -13.62 -4.28
C CYS A 416 -4.60 -14.93 -5.06
N GLU A 417 -3.81 -15.00 -6.13
CA GLU A 417 -3.53 -16.26 -6.81
C GLU A 417 -2.57 -17.10 -5.95
N ILE A 418 -2.90 -18.38 -5.76
CA ILE A 418 -2.13 -19.27 -4.87
C ILE A 418 -0.81 -19.71 -5.52
N GLU A 419 -0.88 -20.18 -6.77
CA GLU A 419 0.28 -20.81 -7.43
C GLU A 419 1.49 -19.88 -7.60
N PRO A 420 1.33 -18.60 -7.97
CA PRO A 420 2.47 -17.71 -8.18
C PRO A 420 3.27 -17.38 -6.91
N ILE A 421 2.69 -17.52 -5.70
CA ILE A 421 3.37 -17.15 -4.44
C ILE A 421 4.67 -17.94 -4.24
N TYR A 422 4.70 -19.22 -4.62
CA TYR A 422 5.90 -20.06 -4.44
C TYR A 422 7.09 -19.53 -5.23
N LYS A 423 6.86 -19.09 -6.47
CA LYS A 423 7.88 -18.42 -7.27
C LYS A 423 8.26 -17.06 -6.69
N GLY A 424 7.31 -16.35 -6.10
CA GLY A 424 7.57 -15.10 -5.39
C GLY A 424 8.44 -15.27 -4.15
N ILE A 425 8.20 -16.30 -3.36
CA ILE A 425 9.06 -16.68 -2.22
C ILE A 425 10.49 -16.97 -2.71
N GLN A 426 10.64 -17.75 -3.78
CA GLN A 426 11.95 -18.02 -4.40
C GLN A 426 12.64 -16.73 -4.88
N LYS A 427 11.90 -15.77 -5.44
CA LYS A 427 12.40 -14.45 -5.83
C LYS A 427 12.91 -13.66 -4.63
N VAL A 428 12.13 -13.58 -3.55
CA VAL A 428 12.49 -12.88 -2.30
C VAL A 428 13.75 -13.49 -1.69
N LEU A 429 13.79 -14.83 -1.59
CA LEU A 429 14.97 -15.55 -1.11
C LEU A 429 16.22 -15.24 -1.93
N LEU A 430 16.13 -15.35 -3.25
CA LEU A 430 17.25 -15.08 -4.16
C LEU A 430 17.75 -13.65 -4.03
N LEU A 431 16.82 -12.68 -3.93
CA LEU A 431 17.13 -11.28 -3.77
C LEU A 431 17.86 -11.00 -2.45
N GLY A 432 17.34 -11.52 -1.35
CA GLY A 432 17.98 -11.40 -0.02
C GLY A 432 19.40 -11.97 -0.02
N VAL A 433 19.59 -13.18 -0.56
CA VAL A 433 20.92 -13.83 -0.62
C VAL A 433 21.86 -13.10 -1.59
N ALA A 434 21.39 -12.61 -2.74
CA ALA A 434 22.19 -11.85 -3.70
C ALA A 434 22.74 -10.56 -3.07
N LEU A 435 21.92 -9.87 -2.30
CA LEU A 435 22.28 -8.62 -1.63
C LEU A 435 23.18 -8.86 -0.42
N ALA A 436 22.88 -9.84 0.44
CA ALA A 436 23.70 -10.20 1.60
C ALA A 436 25.00 -10.96 1.22
N GLN A 437 25.14 -11.32 -0.05
CA GLN A 437 26.24 -12.09 -0.65
C GLN A 437 26.35 -13.52 -0.08
N LEU A 438 26.21 -14.50 -0.95
CA LEU A 438 26.42 -15.90 -0.58
C LEU A 438 27.85 -16.09 -0.05
N SER A 439 27.97 -16.78 1.08
CA SER A 439 29.28 -17.19 1.61
C SER A 439 29.87 -18.31 0.74
N SER A 440 31.17 -18.32 0.54
CA SER A 440 31.88 -19.38 -0.18
C SER A 440 31.93 -20.66 0.61
#